data_102efa0a0c210ba99237808551f97df4
#
_entry.id   102efa0a0c210ba99237808551f97df4
#
_cell.length_a   1.000
_cell.length_b   1.000
_cell.length_c   1.000
_cell.angle_alpha   90.00
_cell.angle_beta   90.00
_cell.angle_gamma   90.00
#
_symmetry.space_group_name_H-M   'P 1'
#
loop_
_entity.id
_entity.type
_entity.pdbx_description
1 polymer ?
#
loop_
_entity_poly.entity_id
_entity_poly.type
_entity_poly.pdbx_seq_one_letter_code
_entity_poly.pdbx_strand_id
1 'polypeptide(L)'
;MLRKALVASGLILSLQLTLSAQQRDAFIPFINAQHRWVDSVFNTLSARDKVAQLFMVRAHSDLGQRYIDSVAGVIQREQLGGIVLFQGGPVRHAQVINRYQRLSKVPLLVAFDGEWGLGMRLADSTISFPYQMALGAIQNEALIYQMGLEVARDFKRLGMNVNFAPVVDINNNPRNPVINFRSFGEDKQNVTRKGLAYMRGMMDAGLLTTLKHFPGHGDTDVDSHYDLPRLTFTAGRLDSLEMYPFRELIKAGAPGVMVAHMNIPSLDKTPNLPSSLSHHIITNVLKKRFGFQGLTFTDAMDMRGVVKHFRNGEADVRAIIAGNDVLELSENSGRAINLVLQAIKQGRLSQQDIDTRVKKILAAKYWLGLDNQQQRTVNLTNLYRDINRPQTEALNQRLADASVTLLKSDSLIKALDYTKRTAVICIGLTQISEFQNMLGWRFDNNMFYVLSPQATADDVAAVANELSSYSQVIVALHDNRIRPRSTLNYNGTVRLFINELANMNSVFCLFANPYSLAGLPGIEQAKTILVCYQNDDIMQRAAAKVILKRLNPTGRLPVTVNSFFRYGDGK
;
A
#
# COMPACT_ATOMS: atom_id res chain seq x y z
N MET A 1 -60.26 -36.14 33.90
CA MET A 1 -59.43 -35.10 34.57
C MET A 1 -58.41 -34.57 33.57
N LEU A 2 -58.65 -33.40 33.04
CA LEU A 2 -57.82 -32.74 32.04
C LEU A 2 -56.56 -32.16 32.67
N ARG A 3 -55.37 -32.46 32.17
CA ARG A 3 -54.16 -31.70 32.39
C ARG A 3 -53.93 -30.79 31.17
N LYS A 4 -54.07 -29.51 31.40
CA LYS A 4 -53.69 -28.45 30.43
C LYS A 4 -52.19 -28.29 30.43
N ALA A 5 -51.55 -28.46 29.26
CA ALA A 5 -50.18 -28.11 29.03
C ALA A 5 -50.12 -26.62 28.61
N LEU A 6 -49.44 -25.78 29.38
CA LEU A 6 -49.08 -24.40 28.98
C LEU A 6 -47.83 -24.47 28.11
N VAL A 7 -48.00 -24.03 26.86
CA VAL A 7 -46.85 -23.73 25.96
C VAL A 7 -46.45 -22.29 26.23
N ALA A 8 -45.31 -22.09 26.84
CA ALA A 8 -44.68 -20.79 26.98
C ALA A 8 -43.93 -20.44 25.71
N SER A 9 -44.50 -19.58 24.88
CA SER A 9 -43.81 -19.03 23.70
C SER A 9 -42.85 -17.92 24.17
N GLY A 10 -41.58 -18.28 24.28
CA GLY A 10 -40.51 -17.30 24.48
C GLY A 10 -40.26 -16.49 23.21
N LEU A 11 -40.71 -15.25 23.18
CA LEU A 11 -40.28 -14.26 22.19
C LEU A 11 -38.82 -13.90 22.44
N ILE A 12 -37.93 -14.44 21.62
CA ILE A 12 -36.54 -13.94 21.55
C ILE A 12 -36.57 -12.64 20.74
N LEU A 13 -36.56 -11.52 21.44
CA LEU A 13 -36.36 -10.20 20.88
C LEU A 13 -34.86 -10.10 20.49
N SER A 14 -34.54 -10.40 19.24
CA SER A 14 -33.21 -10.10 18.70
C SER A 14 -33.10 -8.58 18.53
N LEU A 15 -32.48 -7.91 19.47
CA LEU A 15 -32.01 -6.52 19.32
C LEU A 15 -30.94 -6.51 18.23
N GLN A 16 -31.35 -6.30 17.01
CA GLN A 16 -30.43 -5.85 15.96
C GLN A 16 -30.02 -4.42 16.30
N LEU A 17 -28.89 -4.27 16.95
CA LEU A 17 -28.16 -3.00 16.99
C LEU A 17 -27.72 -2.70 15.56
N THR A 18 -28.59 -2.09 14.78
CA THR A 18 -28.19 -1.36 13.60
C THR A 18 -27.36 -0.18 14.08
N LEU A 19 -26.03 -0.35 14.12
CA LEU A 19 -25.17 0.80 14.02
C LEU A 19 -25.52 1.48 12.69
N SER A 20 -26.36 2.51 12.75
CA SER A 20 -26.50 3.44 11.64
C SER A 20 -25.12 4.07 11.47
N ALA A 21 -24.33 3.55 10.54
CA ALA A 21 -23.24 4.31 9.98
C ALA A 21 -23.89 5.61 9.49
N GLN A 22 -23.64 6.71 10.18
CA GLN A 22 -24.11 8.01 9.77
C GLN A 22 -23.54 8.20 8.37
N GLN A 23 -24.43 8.14 7.36
CA GLN A 23 -24.02 8.24 5.96
C GLN A 23 -23.35 9.60 5.79
N ARG A 24 -22.02 9.60 5.67
CA ARG A 24 -21.27 10.84 5.50
C ARG A 24 -21.60 11.42 4.12
N ASP A 25 -21.66 12.73 4.05
CA ASP A 25 -21.77 13.42 2.78
C ASP A 25 -20.63 13.01 1.84
N ALA A 26 -20.93 12.88 0.56
CA ALA A 26 -19.93 12.53 -0.44
C ALA A 26 -18.80 13.60 -0.43
N PHE A 27 -17.56 13.15 -0.36
CA PHE A 27 -16.41 14.03 -0.13
C PHE A 27 -16.29 15.17 -1.15
N ILE A 28 -16.40 14.86 -2.44
CA ILE A 28 -16.19 15.87 -3.51
C ILE A 28 -17.21 17.00 -3.47
N PRO A 29 -18.54 16.77 -3.41
CA PRO A 29 -19.50 17.85 -3.22
C PRO A 29 -19.26 18.63 -1.93
N PHE A 30 -18.92 17.92 -0.84
CA PHE A 30 -18.72 18.54 0.46
C PHE A 30 -17.57 19.56 0.44
N ILE A 31 -16.38 19.16 -0.02
CA ILE A 31 -15.21 20.07 0.02
C ILE A 31 -15.30 21.26 -0.93
N ASN A 32 -16.23 21.23 -1.87
CA ASN A 32 -16.49 22.32 -2.82
C ASN A 32 -17.73 23.15 -2.44
N ALA A 33 -18.40 22.84 -1.32
CA ALA A 33 -19.50 23.62 -0.76
C ALA A 33 -18.99 24.67 0.24
N GLN A 34 -19.87 25.63 0.56
CA GLN A 34 -19.60 26.62 1.61
C GLN A 34 -19.95 26.05 2.99
N HIS A 35 -19.11 26.30 3.98
CA HIS A 35 -19.30 25.85 5.36
C HIS A 35 -18.97 26.96 6.34
N ARG A 36 -19.86 27.22 7.31
CA ARG A 36 -19.69 28.25 8.35
C ARG A 36 -18.39 28.07 9.14
N TRP A 37 -18.04 26.82 9.48
CA TRP A 37 -16.80 26.53 10.19
C TRP A 37 -15.56 26.90 9.35
N VAL A 38 -15.56 26.55 8.06
CA VAL A 38 -14.47 26.90 7.13
C VAL A 38 -14.27 28.40 7.04
N ASP A 39 -15.35 29.16 6.83
CA ASP A 39 -15.28 30.62 6.73
C ASP A 39 -14.85 31.25 8.06
N SER A 40 -15.35 30.76 9.20
CA SER A 40 -14.94 31.21 10.53
C SER A 40 -13.42 31.03 10.75
N VAL A 41 -12.89 29.82 10.51
CA VAL A 41 -11.45 29.56 10.66
C VAL A 41 -10.63 30.38 9.65
N PHE A 42 -11.03 30.37 8.38
CA PHE A 42 -10.33 31.08 7.30
C PHE A 42 -10.14 32.57 7.60
N ASN A 43 -11.15 33.23 8.15
CA ASN A 43 -11.11 34.66 8.48
C ASN A 43 -10.19 35.00 9.65
N THR A 44 -9.78 34.01 10.46
CA THR A 44 -8.80 34.21 11.55
C THR A 44 -7.35 34.08 11.08
N LEU A 45 -7.13 33.57 9.86
CA LEU A 45 -5.78 33.27 9.35
C LEU A 45 -5.15 34.51 8.72
N SER A 46 -3.88 34.79 9.11
CA SER A 46 -3.03 35.72 8.39
C SER A 46 -2.67 35.19 7.00
N ALA A 47 -2.17 36.05 6.10
CA ALA A 47 -1.70 35.61 4.78
C ALA A 47 -0.62 34.51 4.89
N ARG A 48 0.27 34.62 5.90
CA ARG A 48 1.27 33.59 6.19
C ARG A 48 0.64 32.28 6.65
N ASP A 49 -0.30 32.32 7.60
CA ASP A 49 -0.98 31.13 8.11
C ASP A 49 -1.74 30.41 6.97
N LYS A 50 -2.37 31.16 6.06
CA LYS A 50 -3.04 30.62 4.87
C LYS A 50 -2.06 29.85 3.98
N VAL A 51 -0.92 30.44 3.64
CA VAL A 51 0.09 29.72 2.85
C VAL A 51 0.62 28.49 3.58
N ALA A 52 0.83 28.58 4.89
CA ALA A 52 1.32 27.47 5.71
C ALA A 52 0.37 26.24 5.71
N GLN A 53 -0.94 26.45 5.51
CA GLN A 53 -1.90 25.34 5.41
C GLN A 53 -1.66 24.42 4.21
N LEU A 54 -0.91 24.85 3.20
CA LEU A 54 -0.57 24.04 2.03
C LEU A 54 0.62 23.08 2.29
N PHE A 55 1.26 23.14 3.45
CA PHE A 55 2.50 22.39 3.71
C PHE A 55 2.30 21.31 4.77
N MET A 56 2.89 20.13 4.51
CA MET A 56 2.99 19.01 5.44
C MET A 56 4.47 18.66 5.67
N VAL A 57 4.85 18.44 6.94
CA VAL A 57 6.23 18.12 7.30
C VAL A 57 6.37 16.68 7.81
N ARG A 58 7.58 16.15 7.67
CA ARG A 58 7.97 14.82 8.13
C ARG A 58 7.92 14.73 9.66
N ALA A 59 7.37 13.63 10.17
CA ALA A 59 7.38 13.33 11.60
C ALA A 59 7.72 11.84 11.84
N HIS A 60 8.55 11.59 12.82
CA HIS A 60 8.92 10.28 13.32
C HIS A 60 8.67 10.21 14.82
N SER A 61 8.41 9.02 15.35
CA SER A 61 8.32 8.84 16.81
C SER A 61 9.41 7.93 17.39
N ASP A 62 10.36 7.49 16.56
CA ASP A 62 11.51 6.63 16.92
C ASP A 62 12.86 7.34 16.91
N LEU A 63 12.94 8.58 16.40
CA LEU A 63 14.19 9.35 16.32
C LEU A 63 14.54 10.11 17.61
N GLY A 64 13.86 9.80 18.71
CA GLY A 64 14.13 10.36 20.02
C GLY A 64 13.50 11.74 20.30
N GLN A 65 13.54 12.15 21.57
CA GLN A 65 12.82 13.33 22.06
C GLN A 65 13.29 14.63 21.40
N ARG A 66 14.60 14.79 21.16
CA ARG A 66 15.17 15.98 20.51
C ARG A 66 14.59 16.22 19.12
N TYR A 67 14.40 15.14 18.34
CA TYR A 67 13.76 15.24 17.03
C TYR A 67 12.29 15.65 17.15
N ILE A 68 11.54 14.99 18.06
CA ILE A 68 10.14 15.29 18.32
C ILE A 68 9.97 16.76 18.76
N ASP A 69 10.86 17.29 19.59
CA ASP A 69 10.86 18.69 20.03
C ASP A 69 11.17 19.66 18.87
N SER A 70 12.09 19.29 17.99
CA SER A 70 12.41 20.07 16.79
C SER A 70 11.18 20.21 15.88
N VAL A 71 10.48 19.12 15.57
CA VAL A 71 9.25 19.13 14.75
C VAL A 71 8.14 19.92 15.46
N ALA A 72 7.98 19.76 16.79
CA ALA A 72 7.05 20.55 17.58
C ALA A 72 7.30 22.06 17.45
N GLY A 73 8.58 22.46 17.51
CA GLY A 73 8.98 23.87 17.30
C GLY A 73 8.65 24.38 15.90
N VAL A 74 8.82 23.56 14.86
CA VAL A 74 8.42 23.92 13.48
C VAL A 74 6.91 24.11 13.40
N ILE A 75 6.11 23.17 13.91
CA ILE A 75 4.65 23.25 13.88
C ILE A 75 4.15 24.50 14.62
N GLN A 76 4.69 24.76 15.81
CA GLN A 76 4.29 25.93 16.61
C GLN A 76 4.63 27.26 15.94
N ARG A 77 5.79 27.34 15.29
CA ARG A 77 6.26 28.57 14.64
C ARG A 77 5.60 28.81 13.29
N GLU A 78 5.47 27.76 12.46
CA GLU A 78 5.01 27.89 11.07
C GLU A 78 3.50 27.70 10.91
N GLN A 79 2.81 27.05 11.86
CA GLN A 79 1.36 26.76 11.81
C GLN A 79 0.92 26.00 10.55
N LEU A 80 1.63 24.92 10.27
CA LEU A 80 1.49 24.11 9.05
C LEU A 80 0.12 23.42 8.92
N GLY A 81 -0.21 23.02 7.68
CA GLY A 81 -1.46 22.32 7.36
C GLY A 81 -1.51 20.86 7.84
N GLY A 82 -0.36 20.21 7.97
CA GLY A 82 -0.32 18.80 8.37
C GLY A 82 1.07 18.25 8.63
N ILE A 83 1.08 16.95 8.95
CA ILE A 83 2.28 16.12 9.13
C ILE A 83 2.16 14.83 8.35
N VAL A 84 3.28 14.27 7.91
CA VAL A 84 3.40 12.91 7.37
C VAL A 84 4.20 12.08 8.37
N LEU A 85 3.57 11.06 8.94
CA LEU A 85 4.20 10.15 9.88
C LEU A 85 4.97 9.04 9.16
N PHE A 86 6.13 8.71 9.69
CA PHE A 86 7.01 7.64 9.21
C PHE A 86 7.16 6.55 10.27
N GLN A 87 8.39 6.05 10.51
CA GLN A 87 8.65 4.98 11.44
C GLN A 87 8.39 5.39 12.91
N GLY A 88 8.09 4.38 13.72
CA GLY A 88 7.87 4.55 15.16
C GLY A 88 7.08 3.41 15.78
N GLY A 89 6.32 3.71 16.82
CA GLY A 89 5.43 2.75 17.48
C GLY A 89 4.04 3.35 17.74
N PRO A 90 2.98 2.54 17.81
CA PRO A 90 1.60 3.03 17.88
C PRO A 90 1.35 4.02 19.03
N VAL A 91 1.81 3.69 20.24
CA VAL A 91 1.63 4.54 21.42
C VAL A 91 2.42 5.85 21.28
N ARG A 92 3.68 5.77 20.83
CA ARG A 92 4.51 6.97 20.60
C ARG A 92 3.92 7.85 19.50
N HIS A 93 3.39 7.26 18.42
CA HIS A 93 2.67 8.01 17.37
C HIS A 93 1.48 8.76 17.95
N ALA A 94 0.63 8.09 18.72
CA ALA A 94 -0.52 8.71 19.35
C ALA A 94 -0.13 9.87 20.30
N GLN A 95 0.93 9.70 21.08
CA GLN A 95 1.47 10.77 21.95
C GLN A 95 1.97 11.97 21.16
N VAL A 96 2.72 11.71 20.07
CA VAL A 96 3.24 12.74 19.17
C VAL A 96 2.11 13.48 18.47
N ILE A 97 1.10 12.77 17.93
CA ILE A 97 -0.09 13.37 17.32
C ILE A 97 -0.81 14.27 18.32
N ASN A 98 -1.08 13.76 19.53
CA ASN A 98 -1.75 14.54 20.58
C ASN A 98 -0.98 15.84 20.92
N ARG A 99 0.34 15.76 20.98
CA ARG A 99 1.20 16.92 21.24
C ARG A 99 1.12 17.94 20.10
N TYR A 100 1.26 17.48 18.85
CA TYR A 100 1.31 18.36 17.69
C TYR A 100 -0.04 19.02 17.41
N GLN A 101 -1.14 18.28 17.58
CA GLN A 101 -2.49 18.84 17.49
C GLN A 101 -2.74 19.97 18.50
N ARG A 102 -2.21 19.87 19.72
CA ARG A 102 -2.33 20.95 20.73
C ARG A 102 -1.53 22.21 20.39
N LEU A 103 -0.45 22.09 19.63
CA LEU A 103 0.42 23.21 19.23
C LEU A 103 -0.10 23.95 17.99
N SER A 104 -1.06 23.38 17.30
CA SER A 104 -1.58 23.91 16.04
C SER A 104 -2.86 24.70 16.26
N LYS A 105 -2.94 25.92 15.72
CA LYS A 105 -4.15 26.76 15.73
C LYS A 105 -5.28 26.13 14.90
N VAL A 106 -4.92 25.64 13.72
CA VAL A 106 -5.80 24.86 12.84
C VAL A 106 -5.46 23.39 12.98
N PRO A 107 -6.43 22.47 13.10
CA PRO A 107 -6.13 21.05 13.22
C PRO A 107 -5.27 20.54 12.06
N LEU A 108 -4.30 19.68 12.38
CA LEU A 108 -3.39 19.10 11.39
C LEU A 108 -4.07 17.97 10.62
N LEU A 109 -3.86 17.91 9.30
CA LEU A 109 -3.93 16.66 8.58
C LEU A 109 -2.77 15.77 9.03
N VAL A 110 -3.09 14.52 9.38
CA VAL A 110 -2.10 13.52 9.81
C VAL A 110 -2.10 12.41 8.77
N ALA A 111 -1.11 12.46 7.89
CA ALA A 111 -0.97 11.51 6.80
C ALA A 111 0.05 10.40 7.12
N PHE A 112 -0.09 9.28 6.42
CA PHE A 112 0.77 8.13 6.57
C PHE A 112 0.76 7.29 5.28
N ASP A 113 1.91 6.71 4.91
CA ASP A 113 1.98 5.69 3.88
C ASP A 113 1.57 4.34 4.47
N GLY A 114 0.36 3.93 4.22
CA GLY A 114 -0.17 2.65 4.67
C GLY A 114 -0.75 1.84 3.52
N GLU A 115 0.07 1.56 2.50
CA GLU A 115 -0.36 0.82 1.31
C GLU A 115 -0.90 -0.56 1.67
N TRP A 116 -0.28 -1.23 2.66
CA TRP A 116 -0.75 -2.46 3.28
C TRP A 116 -1.06 -2.27 4.78
N GLY A 117 -1.66 -1.14 5.11
CA GLY A 117 -2.04 -0.79 6.48
C GLY A 117 -0.89 -0.26 7.32
N LEU A 118 -1.09 -0.24 8.64
CA LEU A 118 -0.10 0.27 9.60
C LEU A 118 1.22 -0.49 9.54
N GLY A 119 1.19 -1.78 9.19
CA GLY A 119 2.37 -2.64 9.07
C GLY A 119 3.41 -2.18 8.06
N MET A 120 3.08 -1.24 7.16
CA MET A 120 4.06 -0.67 6.24
C MET A 120 5.20 0.08 6.95
N ARG A 121 4.91 0.73 8.08
CA ARG A 121 5.87 1.54 8.85
C ARG A 121 6.02 1.07 10.30
N LEU A 122 5.07 0.27 10.81
CA LEU A 122 4.99 -0.24 12.17
C LEU A 122 4.97 -1.78 12.16
N ALA A 123 5.84 -2.40 11.35
CA ALA A 123 5.79 -3.81 10.99
C ALA A 123 5.94 -4.78 12.18
N ASP A 124 6.63 -4.37 13.24
CA ASP A 124 6.90 -5.16 14.43
C ASP A 124 5.79 -5.13 15.49
N SER A 125 4.80 -4.26 15.31
CA SER A 125 3.82 -3.97 16.37
C SER A 125 2.38 -3.84 15.88
N THR A 126 2.12 -4.00 14.58
CA THR A 126 0.79 -3.94 13.98
C THR A 126 0.61 -4.97 12.87
N ILE A 127 -0.64 -5.30 12.57
CA ILE A 127 -0.97 -6.21 11.48
C ILE A 127 -0.51 -5.59 10.15
N SER A 128 0.24 -6.38 9.37
CA SER A 128 0.61 -6.10 7.99
C SER A 128 -0.29 -6.90 7.06
N PHE A 129 -1.03 -6.23 6.19
CA PHE A 129 -1.81 -6.89 5.15
C PHE A 129 -0.90 -7.35 4.00
N PRO A 130 -1.38 -8.25 3.11
CA PRO A 130 -0.63 -8.66 1.94
C PRO A 130 -0.29 -7.49 1.03
N TYR A 131 0.86 -7.58 0.34
CA TYR A 131 1.24 -6.59 -0.66
C TYR A 131 0.25 -6.58 -1.84
N GLN A 132 0.18 -5.44 -2.53
CA GLN A 132 -0.76 -5.25 -3.63
C GLN A 132 -0.62 -6.30 -4.73
N MET A 133 0.58 -6.82 -5.00
CA MET A 133 0.78 -7.91 -5.96
C MET A 133 -0.01 -9.17 -5.57
N ALA A 134 -0.03 -9.54 -4.30
CA ALA A 134 -0.85 -10.63 -3.80
C ALA A 134 -2.35 -10.31 -3.86
N LEU A 135 -2.72 -9.08 -3.48
CA LEU A 135 -4.11 -8.61 -3.57
C LEU A 135 -4.61 -8.57 -5.02
N GLY A 136 -3.71 -8.30 -5.98
CA GLY A 136 -4.02 -8.33 -7.42
C GLY A 136 -4.47 -9.70 -7.92
N ALA A 137 -4.03 -10.77 -7.27
CA ALA A 137 -4.42 -12.15 -7.60
C ALA A 137 -5.84 -12.51 -7.12
N ILE A 138 -6.39 -11.82 -6.13
CA ILE A 138 -7.68 -12.12 -5.52
C ILE A 138 -8.81 -11.86 -6.52
N GLN A 139 -9.77 -12.78 -6.62
CA GLN A 139 -10.91 -12.65 -7.53
C GLN A 139 -12.14 -12.00 -6.88
N ASN A 140 -12.19 -11.94 -5.56
CA ASN A 140 -13.29 -11.34 -4.80
C ASN A 140 -12.87 -9.98 -4.22
N GLU A 141 -13.23 -8.90 -4.92
CA GLU A 141 -12.94 -7.52 -4.50
C GLU A 141 -13.58 -7.12 -3.16
N ALA A 142 -14.63 -7.81 -2.71
CA ALA A 142 -15.24 -7.53 -1.41
C ALA A 142 -14.26 -7.75 -0.24
N LEU A 143 -13.27 -8.63 -0.38
CA LEU A 143 -12.22 -8.81 0.62
C LEU A 143 -11.29 -7.60 0.70
N ILE A 144 -10.98 -7.00 -0.46
CA ILE A 144 -10.14 -5.79 -0.52
C ILE A 144 -10.90 -4.58 0.02
N TYR A 145 -12.21 -4.48 -0.23
CA TYR A 145 -13.07 -3.48 0.38
C TYR A 145 -13.08 -3.62 1.91
N GLN A 146 -13.24 -4.84 2.44
CA GLN A 146 -13.16 -5.10 3.89
C GLN A 146 -11.80 -4.73 4.47
N MET A 147 -10.70 -5.01 3.76
CA MET A 147 -9.36 -4.54 4.14
C MET A 147 -9.33 -3.01 4.24
N GLY A 148 -9.90 -2.31 3.28
CA GLY A 148 -10.01 -0.84 3.31
C GLY A 148 -10.73 -0.31 4.55
N LEU A 149 -11.84 -0.95 4.95
CA LEU A 149 -12.56 -0.61 6.19
C LEU A 149 -11.69 -0.78 7.44
N GLU A 150 -10.95 -1.89 7.52
CA GLU A 150 -10.07 -2.19 8.66
C GLU A 150 -8.89 -1.22 8.73
N VAL A 151 -8.23 -0.95 7.60
CA VAL A 151 -7.14 0.03 7.51
C VAL A 151 -7.61 1.41 7.98
N ALA A 152 -8.78 1.86 7.51
CA ALA A 152 -9.31 3.15 7.93
C ALA A 152 -9.65 3.21 9.42
N ARG A 153 -10.17 2.12 10.00
CA ARG A 153 -10.43 2.03 11.43
C ARG A 153 -9.14 2.17 12.24
N ASP A 154 -8.10 1.45 11.86
CA ASP A 154 -6.81 1.45 12.56
C ASP A 154 -6.14 2.83 12.46
N PHE A 155 -6.17 3.46 11.29
CA PHE A 155 -5.69 4.83 11.09
C PHE A 155 -6.40 5.82 12.02
N LYS A 156 -7.74 5.81 12.00
CA LYS A 156 -8.53 6.71 12.85
C LYS A 156 -8.31 6.45 14.32
N ARG A 157 -8.13 5.18 14.72
CA ARG A 157 -7.82 4.81 16.11
C ARG A 157 -6.50 5.39 16.59
N LEU A 158 -5.51 5.55 15.66
CA LEU A 158 -4.24 6.22 15.91
C LEU A 158 -4.25 7.74 15.70
N GLY A 159 -5.40 8.33 15.31
CA GLY A 159 -5.52 9.77 15.04
C GLY A 159 -4.99 10.19 13.66
N MET A 160 -4.72 9.23 12.78
CA MET A 160 -4.38 9.48 11.37
C MET A 160 -5.65 9.66 10.57
N ASN A 161 -5.65 10.56 9.59
CA ASN A 161 -6.84 10.92 8.83
C ASN A 161 -6.64 10.97 7.32
N VAL A 162 -5.41 10.77 6.83
CA VAL A 162 -5.06 10.65 5.41
C VAL A 162 -4.19 9.41 5.21
N ASN A 163 -4.57 8.54 4.25
CA ASN A 163 -3.72 7.46 3.79
C ASN A 163 -3.24 7.73 2.36
N PHE A 164 -1.93 7.73 2.15
CA PHE A 164 -1.33 7.79 0.81
C PHE A 164 -1.39 6.40 0.14
N ALA A 165 -2.61 5.96 -0.12
CA ALA A 165 -3.00 4.73 -0.78
C ALA A 165 -4.42 4.91 -1.40
N PRO A 166 -4.79 4.09 -2.40
CA PRO A 166 -4.05 2.98 -3.00
C PRO A 166 -3.00 3.40 -4.03
N VAL A 167 -1.99 2.54 -4.23
CA VAL A 167 -1.14 2.58 -5.43
C VAL A 167 -1.96 2.03 -6.60
N VAL A 168 -2.11 2.82 -7.64
CA VAL A 168 -2.86 2.45 -8.86
C VAL A 168 -1.99 2.51 -10.12
N ASP A 169 -0.68 2.51 -9.93
CA ASP A 169 0.30 2.34 -10.99
C ASP A 169 0.17 0.94 -11.60
N ILE A 170 0.22 0.85 -12.92
CA ILE A 170 0.17 -0.42 -13.66
C ILE A 170 1.59 -0.92 -13.84
N ASN A 171 1.95 -2.05 -13.21
CA ASN A 171 3.30 -2.58 -13.27
C ASN A 171 3.50 -3.50 -14.47
N ASN A 172 3.85 -2.96 -15.60
CA ASN A 172 4.19 -3.69 -16.82
C ASN A 172 5.71 -3.79 -17.09
N ASN A 173 6.53 -3.35 -16.13
CA ASN A 173 7.98 -3.50 -16.15
C ASN A 173 8.44 -4.33 -14.94
N PRO A 174 8.84 -5.61 -15.13
CA PRO A 174 9.32 -6.45 -14.02
C PRO A 174 10.59 -5.92 -13.34
N ARG A 175 11.34 -5.01 -13.99
CA ARG A 175 12.55 -4.39 -13.45
C ARG A 175 12.28 -3.07 -12.74
N ASN A 176 11.01 -2.61 -12.67
CA ASN A 176 10.66 -1.38 -11.96
C ASN A 176 11.20 -1.42 -10.51
N PRO A 177 12.07 -0.48 -10.10
CA PRO A 177 12.71 -0.53 -8.78
C PRO A 177 11.83 0.01 -7.65
N VAL A 178 10.71 0.70 -7.99
CA VAL A 178 9.88 1.46 -7.04
C VAL A 178 8.52 0.83 -6.84
N ILE A 179 7.80 0.53 -7.91
CA ILE A 179 6.42 0.06 -7.88
C ILE A 179 6.36 -1.44 -7.69
N ASN A 180 6.63 -2.23 -8.70
CA ASN A 180 6.76 -3.68 -8.63
C ASN A 180 5.67 -4.34 -7.75
N PHE A 181 6.05 -4.97 -6.62
CA PHE A 181 5.14 -5.65 -5.68
C PHE A 181 4.09 -4.71 -5.03
N ARG A 182 4.26 -3.40 -5.13
CA ARG A 182 3.32 -2.39 -4.65
C ARG A 182 2.14 -2.17 -5.59
N SER A 183 2.17 -2.71 -6.82
CA SER A 183 1.07 -2.66 -7.78
C SER A 183 0.14 -3.87 -7.67
N PHE A 184 -1.13 -3.69 -8.00
CA PHE A 184 -2.09 -4.79 -8.18
C PHE A 184 -1.87 -5.61 -9.47
N GLY A 185 -0.83 -5.29 -10.27
CA GLY A 185 -0.43 -6.03 -11.46
C GLY A 185 -0.30 -5.18 -12.72
N GLU A 186 -0.35 -5.86 -13.88
CA GLU A 186 -0.10 -5.26 -15.19
C GLU A 186 -1.38 -4.90 -15.97
N ASP A 187 -2.52 -5.46 -15.58
CA ASP A 187 -3.78 -5.20 -16.28
C ASP A 187 -4.51 -3.98 -15.69
N LYS A 188 -4.78 -3.02 -16.55
CA LYS A 188 -5.40 -1.75 -16.14
C LYS A 188 -6.78 -1.90 -15.52
N GLN A 189 -7.59 -2.87 -15.98
CA GLN A 189 -8.92 -3.13 -15.43
C GLN A 189 -8.81 -3.76 -14.03
N ASN A 190 -7.89 -4.73 -13.86
CA ASN A 190 -7.64 -5.34 -12.57
C ASN A 190 -7.16 -4.32 -11.55
N VAL A 191 -6.15 -3.52 -11.89
CA VAL A 191 -5.64 -2.42 -11.04
C VAL A 191 -6.76 -1.46 -10.66
N THR A 192 -7.61 -1.09 -11.62
CA THR A 192 -8.75 -0.18 -11.38
C THR A 192 -9.77 -0.79 -10.41
N ARG A 193 -10.21 -2.05 -10.62
CA ARG A 193 -11.18 -2.71 -9.73
C ARG A 193 -10.65 -2.85 -8.30
N LYS A 194 -9.39 -3.30 -8.14
CA LYS A 194 -8.76 -3.47 -6.83
C LYS A 194 -8.56 -2.12 -6.13
N GLY A 195 -8.03 -1.13 -6.86
CA GLY A 195 -7.86 0.24 -6.36
C GLY A 195 -9.19 0.85 -5.92
N LEU A 196 -10.27 0.66 -6.70
CA LEU A 196 -11.61 1.14 -6.38
C LEU A 196 -12.15 0.49 -5.10
N ALA A 197 -12.03 -0.83 -4.95
CA ALA A 197 -12.49 -1.54 -3.76
C ALA A 197 -11.76 -1.05 -2.50
N TYR A 198 -10.43 -0.91 -2.57
CA TYR A 198 -9.62 -0.43 -1.46
C TYR A 198 -9.95 1.04 -1.11
N MET A 199 -10.00 1.92 -2.11
CA MET A 199 -10.39 3.32 -1.95
C MET A 199 -11.75 3.45 -1.27
N ARG A 200 -12.77 2.75 -1.78
CA ARG A 200 -14.14 2.81 -1.22
C ARG A 200 -14.21 2.33 0.22
N GLY A 201 -13.57 1.19 0.54
CA GLY A 201 -13.53 0.71 1.92
C GLY A 201 -12.98 1.74 2.89
N MET A 202 -11.88 2.41 2.54
CA MET A 202 -11.28 3.46 3.36
C MET A 202 -12.19 4.70 3.47
N MET A 203 -12.78 5.15 2.36
CA MET A 203 -13.65 6.32 2.34
C MET A 203 -14.94 6.12 3.12
N ASP A 204 -15.60 4.97 2.95
CA ASP A 204 -16.85 4.64 3.66
C ASP A 204 -16.62 4.58 5.18
N ALA A 205 -15.41 4.23 5.63
CA ALA A 205 -15.01 4.34 7.03
C ALA A 205 -14.54 5.75 7.44
N GLY A 206 -14.57 6.74 6.52
CA GLY A 206 -14.28 8.15 6.78
C GLY A 206 -12.80 8.50 6.88
N LEU A 207 -11.96 7.86 6.05
CA LEU A 207 -10.54 8.17 5.87
C LEU A 207 -10.34 8.82 4.49
N LEU A 208 -9.55 9.89 4.43
CA LEU A 208 -9.15 10.47 3.15
C LEU A 208 -8.07 9.59 2.51
N THR A 209 -8.30 9.20 1.26
CA THR A 209 -7.38 8.35 0.49
C THR A 209 -6.73 9.14 -0.64
N THR A 210 -5.59 8.68 -1.13
CA THR A 210 -4.83 9.39 -2.17
C THR A 210 -4.32 8.40 -3.20
N LEU A 211 -4.87 8.48 -4.42
CA LEU A 211 -4.39 7.67 -5.55
C LEU A 211 -2.97 8.06 -5.92
N LYS A 212 -2.08 7.10 -6.14
CA LYS A 212 -0.68 7.38 -6.48
C LYS A 212 -0.10 6.37 -7.46
N HIS A 213 0.87 6.82 -8.26
CA HIS A 213 1.52 8.12 -8.38
C HIS A 213 1.21 8.73 -9.77
N PHE A 214 0.34 9.72 -9.83
CA PHE A 214 -0.10 10.31 -11.11
C PHE A 214 1.08 10.95 -11.88
N PRO A 215 1.18 10.78 -13.21
CA PRO A 215 0.23 10.14 -14.12
C PRO A 215 0.47 8.64 -14.37
N GLY A 216 1.25 7.93 -13.53
CA GLY A 216 1.54 6.51 -13.59
C GLY A 216 3.04 6.21 -13.60
N HIS A 217 3.53 5.55 -12.55
CA HIS A 217 4.95 5.26 -12.28
C HIS A 217 5.33 3.80 -12.58
N GLY A 218 4.41 3.00 -13.14
CA GLY A 218 4.56 1.54 -13.22
C GLY A 218 5.56 1.04 -14.29
N ASP A 219 5.95 1.88 -15.25
CA ASP A 219 6.91 1.52 -16.32
C ASP A 219 8.14 2.43 -16.32
N THR A 220 8.69 2.66 -15.13
CA THR A 220 9.97 3.35 -14.95
C THR A 220 11.07 2.37 -14.60
N ASP A 221 12.30 2.68 -14.97
CA ASP A 221 13.53 1.92 -14.69
C ASP A 221 14.49 2.66 -13.74
N VAL A 222 14.14 3.88 -13.35
CA VAL A 222 14.88 4.73 -12.41
C VAL A 222 14.06 4.99 -11.17
N ASP A 223 14.69 4.91 -10.00
CA ASP A 223 14.06 5.25 -8.72
C ASP A 223 14.06 6.79 -8.53
N SER A 224 12.85 7.35 -8.43
CA SER A 224 12.62 8.80 -8.26
C SER A 224 13.21 9.39 -6.96
N HIS A 225 13.54 8.55 -5.96
CA HIS A 225 14.27 8.98 -4.77
C HIS A 225 15.72 9.37 -5.06
N TYR A 226 16.33 8.85 -6.13
CA TYR A 226 17.74 9.09 -6.47
C TYR A 226 17.93 9.99 -7.68
N ASP A 227 17.06 9.91 -8.68
CA ASP A 227 17.12 10.76 -9.89
C ASP A 227 15.71 10.97 -10.47
N LEU A 228 15.58 11.82 -11.49
CA LEU A 228 14.32 12.11 -12.16
C LEU A 228 14.02 11.06 -13.25
N PRO A 229 13.05 10.13 -13.04
CA PRO A 229 12.67 9.17 -14.05
C PRO A 229 12.13 9.87 -15.30
N ARG A 230 12.45 9.33 -16.48
CA ARG A 230 11.97 9.87 -17.76
C ARG A 230 11.09 8.85 -18.47
N LEU A 231 9.82 9.23 -18.71
CA LEU A 231 8.89 8.44 -19.51
C LEU A 231 8.82 8.99 -20.92
N THR A 232 9.26 8.20 -21.88
CA THR A 232 9.33 8.59 -23.31
C THR A 232 8.14 8.10 -24.15
N PHE A 233 7.13 7.57 -23.51
CA PHE A 233 5.92 7.07 -24.17
C PHE A 233 5.09 8.20 -24.79
N THR A 234 4.31 7.85 -25.81
CA THR A 234 3.39 8.80 -26.45
C THR A 234 2.27 9.20 -25.48
N ALA A 235 1.74 10.41 -25.64
CA ALA A 235 0.59 10.87 -24.85
C ALA A 235 -0.63 9.93 -24.99
N GLY A 236 -0.84 9.33 -26.16
CA GLY A 236 -1.91 8.36 -26.39
C GLY A 236 -1.73 7.07 -25.59
N ARG A 237 -0.49 6.54 -25.47
CA ARG A 237 -0.21 5.40 -24.63
C ARG A 237 -0.45 5.73 -23.15
N LEU A 238 0.11 6.83 -22.67
CA LEU A 238 -0.08 7.27 -21.28
C LEU A 238 -1.56 7.42 -20.93
N ASP A 239 -2.36 7.96 -21.84
CA ASP A 239 -3.81 8.11 -21.63
C ASP A 239 -4.57 6.79 -21.61
N SER A 240 -4.21 5.86 -22.48
CA SER A 240 -4.92 4.58 -22.64
C SER A 240 -4.50 3.51 -21.62
N LEU A 241 -3.33 3.65 -21.00
CA LEU A 241 -2.77 2.68 -20.09
C LEU A 241 -2.48 3.33 -18.73
N GLU A 242 -1.39 4.06 -18.58
CA GLU A 242 -0.89 4.53 -17.29
C GLU A 242 -1.90 5.41 -16.52
N MET A 243 -2.57 6.33 -17.21
CA MET A 243 -3.57 7.22 -16.60
C MET A 243 -4.98 6.61 -16.50
N TYR A 244 -5.21 5.43 -17.08
CA TYR A 244 -6.53 4.80 -17.11
C TYR A 244 -7.12 4.58 -15.70
N PRO A 245 -6.41 3.96 -14.72
CA PRO A 245 -6.96 3.77 -13.38
C PRO A 245 -7.30 5.09 -12.70
N PHE A 246 -6.44 6.10 -12.82
CA PHE A 246 -6.70 7.42 -12.23
C PHE A 246 -8.00 8.03 -12.77
N ARG A 247 -8.18 8.02 -14.10
CA ARG A 247 -9.39 8.55 -14.73
C ARG A 247 -10.67 7.86 -14.23
N GLU A 248 -10.66 6.53 -14.15
CA GLU A 248 -11.83 5.77 -13.71
C GLU A 248 -12.13 5.95 -12.21
N LEU A 249 -11.09 6.02 -11.36
CA LEU A 249 -11.27 6.26 -9.93
C LEU A 249 -11.67 7.71 -9.64
N ILE A 250 -11.23 8.68 -10.42
CA ILE A 250 -11.68 10.08 -10.33
C ILE A 250 -13.17 10.16 -10.62
N LYS A 251 -13.67 9.50 -11.67
CA LYS A 251 -15.12 9.39 -11.95
C LYS A 251 -15.90 8.75 -10.79
N ALA A 252 -15.25 7.84 -10.06
CA ALA A 252 -15.83 7.19 -8.88
C ALA A 252 -15.72 8.03 -7.60
N GLY A 253 -15.23 9.28 -7.67
CA GLY A 253 -15.18 10.21 -6.55
C GLY A 253 -13.90 10.18 -5.72
N ALA A 254 -12.76 9.85 -6.31
CA ALA A 254 -11.47 9.84 -5.61
C ALA A 254 -11.21 11.17 -4.87
N PRO A 255 -10.91 11.14 -3.55
CA PRO A 255 -10.78 12.35 -2.76
C PRO A 255 -9.40 13.00 -2.89
N GLY A 256 -8.35 12.22 -3.16
CA GLY A 256 -6.98 12.70 -3.29
C GLY A 256 -6.24 12.05 -4.46
N VAL A 257 -5.30 12.80 -5.04
CA VAL A 257 -4.34 12.31 -6.05
C VAL A 257 -2.95 12.86 -5.69
N MET A 258 -1.97 11.95 -5.56
CA MET A 258 -0.57 12.29 -5.40
C MET A 258 0.12 12.31 -6.77
N VAL A 259 0.80 13.41 -7.06
CA VAL A 259 1.51 13.63 -8.33
C VAL A 259 2.99 13.30 -8.16
N ALA A 260 3.45 12.34 -8.93
CA ALA A 260 4.84 11.87 -8.93
C ALA A 260 5.84 12.91 -9.45
N HIS A 261 7.13 12.60 -9.24
CA HIS A 261 8.24 13.36 -9.83
C HIS A 261 8.80 12.60 -11.03
N MET A 262 8.27 12.87 -12.23
CA MET A 262 8.71 12.23 -13.48
C MET A 262 8.80 13.27 -14.60
N ASN A 263 9.82 13.19 -15.45
CA ASN A 263 9.89 13.97 -16.68
C ASN A 263 9.16 13.23 -17.80
N ILE A 264 8.14 13.87 -18.39
CA ILE A 264 7.27 13.27 -19.41
C ILE A 264 7.19 14.19 -20.62
N PRO A 265 8.17 14.12 -21.55
CA PRO A 265 8.28 15.06 -22.67
C PRO A 265 7.08 15.06 -23.64
N SER A 266 6.33 13.98 -23.70
CA SER A 266 5.11 13.89 -24.53
C SER A 266 3.92 14.68 -23.95
N LEU A 267 3.94 14.99 -22.64
CA LEU A 267 2.94 15.82 -21.98
C LEU A 267 3.45 17.23 -21.74
N ASP A 268 4.72 17.40 -21.35
CA ASP A 268 5.34 18.70 -21.14
C ASP A 268 6.79 18.68 -21.63
N LYS A 269 7.08 19.49 -22.64
CA LYS A 269 8.38 19.52 -23.32
C LYS A 269 9.48 20.23 -22.53
N THR A 270 9.15 20.84 -21.38
CA THR A 270 10.13 21.59 -20.57
C THR A 270 11.22 20.61 -20.06
N PRO A 271 12.49 20.86 -20.36
CA PRO A 271 13.57 19.96 -19.95
C PRO A 271 13.64 19.80 -18.44
N ASN A 272 13.82 18.57 -17.97
CA ASN A 272 13.98 18.21 -16.56
C ASN A 272 12.86 18.74 -15.64
N LEU A 273 11.66 19.00 -16.17
CA LEU A 273 10.52 19.41 -15.36
C LEU A 273 9.81 18.16 -14.81
N PRO A 274 9.76 17.99 -13.47
CA PRO A 274 8.96 16.95 -12.85
C PRO A 274 7.46 17.18 -13.09
N SER A 275 6.69 16.11 -13.25
CA SER A 275 5.23 16.16 -13.42
C SER A 275 4.52 16.93 -12.31
N SER A 276 5.03 16.83 -11.07
CA SER A 276 4.54 17.61 -9.92
C SER A 276 4.74 19.13 -10.03
N LEU A 277 5.59 19.60 -10.93
CA LEU A 277 5.83 21.01 -11.20
C LEU A 277 5.25 21.49 -12.54
N SER A 278 4.59 20.58 -13.28
CA SER A 278 4.01 20.87 -14.60
C SER A 278 2.56 21.35 -14.50
N HIS A 279 2.32 22.61 -14.81
CA HIS A 279 0.96 23.16 -14.93
C HIS A 279 0.14 22.40 -15.97
N HIS A 280 0.76 21.94 -17.06
CA HIS A 280 0.04 21.17 -18.08
C HIS A 280 -0.48 19.85 -17.52
N ILE A 281 0.35 19.10 -16.81
CA ILE A 281 -0.02 17.78 -16.27
C ILE A 281 -1.07 17.93 -15.14
N ILE A 282 -0.89 18.86 -14.21
CA ILE A 282 -1.78 18.98 -13.06
C ILE A 282 -3.05 19.75 -13.42
N THR A 283 -2.91 20.95 -13.94
CA THR A 283 -4.07 21.81 -14.19
C THR A 283 -4.81 21.39 -15.45
N ASN A 284 -4.12 21.16 -16.58
CA ASN A 284 -4.83 20.90 -17.83
C ASN A 284 -5.25 19.43 -17.96
N VAL A 285 -4.38 18.45 -17.58
CA VAL A 285 -4.74 17.03 -17.71
C VAL A 285 -5.56 16.57 -16.51
N LEU A 286 -5.02 16.64 -15.28
CA LEU A 286 -5.67 16.07 -14.11
C LEU A 286 -6.94 16.85 -13.73
N LYS A 287 -6.83 18.19 -13.53
CA LYS A 287 -7.98 18.98 -13.05
C LYS A 287 -9.00 19.27 -14.15
N LYS A 288 -8.57 19.76 -15.34
CA LYS A 288 -9.53 20.16 -16.39
C LYS A 288 -10.01 18.98 -17.22
N ARG A 289 -9.10 18.18 -17.80
CA ARG A 289 -9.49 17.10 -18.72
C ARG A 289 -10.14 15.91 -18.01
N PHE A 290 -9.60 15.48 -16.85
CA PHE A 290 -10.19 14.39 -16.07
C PHE A 290 -11.26 14.87 -15.09
N GLY A 291 -11.43 16.18 -14.91
CA GLY A 291 -12.44 16.76 -14.03
C GLY A 291 -12.16 16.52 -12.54
N PHE A 292 -10.89 16.36 -12.14
CA PHE A 292 -10.55 16.10 -10.75
C PHE A 292 -10.81 17.31 -9.85
N GLN A 293 -11.65 17.15 -8.87
CA GLN A 293 -12.07 18.19 -7.93
C GLN A 293 -11.64 17.94 -6.47
N GLY A 294 -10.96 16.82 -6.21
CA GLY A 294 -10.40 16.48 -4.90
C GLY A 294 -9.11 17.25 -4.58
N LEU A 295 -8.38 16.82 -3.55
CA LEU A 295 -7.09 17.42 -3.17
C LEU A 295 -5.93 16.82 -3.98
N THR A 296 -5.10 17.68 -4.57
CA THR A 296 -3.84 17.26 -5.19
C THR A 296 -2.70 17.39 -4.18
N PHE A 297 -1.97 16.30 -4.00
CA PHE A 297 -0.75 16.24 -3.20
C PHE A 297 0.46 16.12 -4.13
N THR A 298 1.58 16.72 -3.76
CA THR A 298 2.86 16.34 -4.39
C THR A 298 3.35 15.03 -3.77
N ASP A 299 4.17 14.28 -4.47
CA ASP A 299 5.13 13.37 -3.82
C ASP A 299 6.15 14.19 -3.02
N ALA A 300 7.02 13.55 -2.24
CA ALA A 300 7.95 14.21 -1.32
C ALA A 300 8.87 15.23 -2.02
N MET A 301 8.72 16.51 -1.69
CA MET A 301 9.43 17.62 -2.35
C MET A 301 10.93 17.65 -2.05
N ASP A 302 11.42 16.91 -1.04
CA ASP A 302 12.84 16.77 -0.70
C ASP A 302 13.55 15.67 -1.53
N MET A 303 12.83 14.98 -2.43
CA MET A 303 13.40 13.93 -3.29
C MET A 303 14.41 14.52 -4.29
N ARG A 304 15.51 13.77 -4.54
CA ARG A 304 16.59 14.21 -5.43
C ARG A 304 16.12 14.49 -6.86
N GLY A 305 15.12 13.78 -7.36
CA GLY A 305 14.50 14.05 -8.66
C GLY A 305 13.94 15.46 -8.82
N VAL A 306 13.67 16.17 -7.70
CA VAL A 306 13.18 17.55 -7.69
C VAL A 306 14.28 18.53 -7.34
N VAL A 307 14.91 18.35 -6.14
CA VAL A 307 15.83 19.35 -5.58
C VAL A 307 17.13 19.49 -6.38
N LYS A 308 17.51 18.50 -7.16
CA LYS A 308 18.65 18.54 -8.08
C LYS A 308 18.48 19.64 -9.16
N HIS A 309 17.26 19.85 -9.63
CA HIS A 309 16.94 20.76 -10.73
C HIS A 309 16.30 22.07 -10.26
N PHE A 310 15.57 22.07 -9.13
CA PHE A 310 14.84 23.22 -8.60
C PHE A 310 15.17 23.41 -7.12
N ARG A 311 16.21 24.22 -6.85
CA ARG A 311 16.80 24.38 -5.50
C ARG A 311 16.14 25.51 -4.71
N ASN A 312 16.44 25.54 -3.40
CA ASN A 312 16.19 26.67 -2.50
C ASN A 312 14.71 27.07 -2.36
N GLY A 313 13.77 26.10 -2.51
CA GLY A 313 12.33 26.35 -2.36
C GLY A 313 11.63 26.85 -3.63
N GLU A 314 12.32 27.03 -4.75
CA GLU A 314 11.67 27.36 -6.04
C GLU A 314 10.78 26.20 -6.52
N ALA A 315 11.14 24.94 -6.17
CA ALA A 315 10.30 23.77 -6.43
C ALA A 315 8.91 23.92 -5.79
N ASP A 316 8.86 24.37 -4.53
CA ASP A 316 7.60 24.53 -3.80
C ASP A 316 6.70 25.59 -4.45
N VAL A 317 7.27 26.74 -4.84
CA VAL A 317 6.55 27.80 -5.55
C VAL A 317 5.99 27.27 -6.88
N ARG A 318 6.81 26.55 -7.66
CA ARG A 318 6.39 25.95 -8.94
C ARG A 318 5.31 24.89 -8.77
N ALA A 319 5.41 24.06 -7.72
CA ALA A 319 4.39 23.06 -7.42
C ALA A 319 3.03 23.71 -7.15
N ILE A 320 2.99 24.83 -6.44
CA ILE A 320 1.77 25.59 -6.21
C ILE A 320 1.27 26.25 -7.51
N ILE A 321 2.15 26.86 -8.30
CA ILE A 321 1.80 27.43 -9.62
C ILE A 321 1.25 26.34 -10.56
N ALA A 322 1.82 25.14 -10.52
CA ALA A 322 1.36 24.01 -11.31
C ALA A 322 -0.06 23.56 -10.96
N GLY A 323 -0.52 23.81 -9.74
CA GLY A 323 -1.89 23.53 -9.33
C GLY A 323 -2.02 22.56 -8.15
N ASN A 324 -0.93 22.15 -7.48
CA ASN A 324 -1.04 21.31 -6.28
C ASN A 324 -1.72 22.05 -5.14
N ASP A 325 -2.52 21.34 -4.36
CA ASP A 325 -3.21 21.89 -3.19
C ASP A 325 -2.40 21.72 -1.92
N VAL A 326 -1.67 20.60 -1.78
CA VAL A 326 -0.84 20.26 -0.61
C VAL A 326 0.54 19.80 -1.05
N LEU A 327 1.58 20.30 -0.40
CA LEU A 327 2.98 19.97 -0.63
C LEU A 327 3.52 19.13 0.53
N GLU A 328 4.07 17.95 0.19
CA GLU A 328 4.68 17.09 1.18
C GLU A 328 6.18 17.31 1.28
N LEU A 329 6.67 17.34 2.51
CA LEU A 329 8.09 17.21 2.84
C LEU A 329 9.01 18.21 2.11
N SER A 330 8.63 19.49 2.08
CA SER A 330 9.52 20.54 1.59
C SER A 330 10.85 20.53 2.38
N GLU A 331 11.98 20.78 1.71
CA GLU A 331 13.30 20.82 2.38
C GLU A 331 13.31 21.80 3.57
N ASN A 332 12.60 22.91 3.46
CA ASN A 332 12.45 23.92 4.50
C ASN A 332 11.13 24.68 4.33
N SER A 333 10.12 24.28 5.08
CA SER A 333 8.77 24.85 5.01
C SER A 333 8.72 26.36 5.28
N GLY A 334 9.49 26.85 6.27
CA GLY A 334 9.53 28.29 6.59
C GLY A 334 10.08 29.14 5.45
N ARG A 335 11.15 28.67 4.78
CA ARG A 335 11.68 29.31 3.55
C ARG A 335 10.67 29.24 2.42
N ALA A 336 10.07 28.08 2.18
CA ALA A 336 9.09 27.88 1.12
C ALA A 336 7.87 28.80 1.30
N ILE A 337 7.32 28.92 2.51
CA ILE A 337 6.23 29.84 2.83
C ILE A 337 6.60 31.29 2.48
N ASN A 338 7.81 31.75 2.85
CA ASN A 338 8.27 33.11 2.54
C ASN A 338 8.37 33.34 1.02
N LEU A 339 8.87 32.36 0.26
CA LEU A 339 8.97 32.44 -1.21
C LEU A 339 7.60 32.47 -1.88
N VAL A 340 6.63 31.71 -1.37
CA VAL A 340 5.24 31.75 -1.87
C VAL A 340 4.63 33.13 -1.61
N LEU A 341 4.81 33.71 -0.41
CA LEU A 341 4.35 35.07 -0.12
C LEU A 341 5.03 36.12 -1.03
N GLN A 342 6.30 35.93 -1.33
CA GLN A 342 7.00 36.77 -2.30
C GLN A 342 6.46 36.61 -3.71
N ALA A 343 6.17 35.37 -4.15
CA ALA A 343 5.58 35.10 -5.46
C ALA A 343 4.19 35.74 -5.60
N ILE A 344 3.39 35.76 -4.54
CA ILE A 344 2.11 36.49 -4.51
C ILE A 344 2.33 37.98 -4.70
N LYS A 345 3.27 38.60 -3.94
CA LYS A 345 3.60 40.03 -4.08
C LYS A 345 4.11 40.41 -5.48
N GLN A 346 4.78 39.45 -6.15
CA GLN A 346 5.29 39.60 -7.51
C GLN A 346 4.26 39.34 -8.61
N GLY A 347 3.03 38.94 -8.26
CA GLY A 347 1.98 38.57 -9.22
C GLY A 347 2.20 37.24 -9.93
N ARG A 348 3.15 36.41 -9.50
CA ARG A 348 3.37 35.04 -10.02
C ARG A 348 2.28 34.06 -9.56
N LEU A 349 1.64 34.35 -8.43
CA LEU A 349 0.51 33.63 -7.84
C LEU A 349 -0.56 34.65 -7.42
N SER A 350 -1.84 34.31 -7.57
CA SER A 350 -2.91 35.14 -7.03
C SER A 350 -3.23 34.77 -5.57
N GLN A 351 -3.55 35.77 -4.75
CA GLN A 351 -4.05 35.50 -3.40
C GLN A 351 -5.36 34.69 -3.42
N GLN A 352 -6.20 34.90 -4.43
CA GLN A 352 -7.45 34.19 -4.59
C GLN A 352 -7.25 32.69 -4.84
N ASP A 353 -6.19 32.30 -5.59
CA ASP A 353 -5.83 30.89 -5.80
C ASP A 353 -5.42 30.22 -4.49
N ILE A 354 -4.63 30.92 -3.66
CA ILE A 354 -4.27 30.44 -2.32
C ILE A 354 -5.52 30.31 -1.44
N ASP A 355 -6.35 31.33 -1.39
CA ASP A 355 -7.56 31.36 -0.56
C ASP A 355 -8.53 30.22 -0.92
N THR A 356 -8.70 29.92 -2.22
CA THR A 356 -9.51 28.80 -2.71
C THR A 356 -8.97 27.46 -2.21
N ARG A 357 -7.66 27.23 -2.31
CA ARG A 357 -7.02 25.97 -1.83
C ARG A 357 -7.11 25.83 -0.33
N VAL A 358 -6.87 26.90 0.41
CA VAL A 358 -6.98 26.90 1.88
C VAL A 358 -8.39 26.54 2.31
N LYS A 359 -9.43 27.15 1.72
CA LYS A 359 -10.84 26.81 2.00
C LYS A 359 -11.12 25.34 1.71
N LYS A 360 -10.60 24.79 0.62
CA LYS A 360 -10.73 23.40 0.24
C LYS A 360 -10.04 22.45 1.25
N ILE A 361 -8.83 22.79 1.71
CA ILE A 361 -8.12 22.03 2.76
C ILE A 361 -8.89 22.10 4.09
N LEU A 362 -9.40 23.27 4.48
CA LEU A 362 -10.23 23.42 5.67
C LEU A 362 -11.53 22.60 5.57
N ALA A 363 -12.19 22.60 4.41
CA ALA A 363 -13.37 21.78 4.18
C ALA A 363 -13.08 20.27 4.29
N ALA A 364 -11.92 19.82 3.80
CA ALA A 364 -11.47 18.44 4.00
C ALA A 364 -11.23 18.12 5.48
N LYS A 365 -10.61 19.04 6.24
CA LYS A 365 -10.47 18.90 7.70
C LYS A 365 -11.82 18.84 8.41
N TYR A 366 -12.79 19.62 7.96
CA TYR A 366 -14.15 19.61 8.49
C TYR A 366 -14.86 18.28 8.16
N TRP A 367 -14.78 17.80 6.93
CA TRP A 367 -15.31 16.47 6.54
C TRP A 367 -14.75 15.34 7.38
N LEU A 368 -13.46 15.41 7.74
CA LEU A 368 -12.79 14.47 8.62
C LEU A 368 -13.21 14.57 10.09
N GLY A 369 -14.03 15.58 10.45
CA GLY A 369 -14.50 15.85 11.81
C GLY A 369 -13.47 16.52 12.69
N LEU A 370 -12.44 17.13 12.09
CA LEU A 370 -11.36 17.80 12.86
C LEU A 370 -11.77 19.14 13.47
N ASP A 371 -12.98 19.62 13.23
CA ASP A 371 -13.62 20.71 13.97
C ASP A 371 -13.89 20.32 15.43
N ASN A 372 -14.15 19.04 15.69
CA ASN A 372 -14.38 18.51 17.03
C ASN A 372 -13.05 18.19 17.74
N GLN A 373 -12.82 18.84 18.88
CA GLN A 373 -11.59 18.67 19.67
C GLN A 373 -11.42 17.22 20.17
N GLN A 374 -12.49 16.49 20.47
CA GLN A 374 -12.40 15.10 20.91
C GLN A 374 -11.86 14.19 19.81
N GLN A 375 -12.16 14.46 18.54
CA GLN A 375 -11.66 13.67 17.41
C GLN A 375 -10.19 13.96 17.06
N ARG A 376 -9.59 15.04 17.60
CA ARG A 376 -8.17 15.37 17.45
C ARG A 376 -7.29 14.70 18.48
N THR A 377 -7.89 14.08 19.51
CA THR A 377 -7.15 13.51 20.65
C THR A 377 -7.28 11.98 20.63
N VAL A 378 -6.12 11.31 20.57
CA VAL A 378 -6.06 9.85 20.63
C VAL A 378 -6.09 9.41 22.09
N ASN A 379 -7.08 8.57 22.44
CA ASN A 379 -7.11 7.89 23.73
C ASN A 379 -6.09 6.73 23.72
N LEU A 380 -5.16 6.73 24.66
CA LEU A 380 -4.08 5.74 24.76
C LEU A 380 -4.55 4.41 25.39
N THR A 381 -5.70 4.40 26.06
CA THR A 381 -6.23 3.19 26.73
C THR A 381 -6.54 2.12 25.69
N ASN A 382 -6.05 0.91 25.90
CA ASN A 382 -6.24 -0.25 25.02
C ASN A 382 -5.81 -0.07 23.56
N LEU A 383 -5.02 0.95 23.25
CA LEU A 383 -4.65 1.32 21.89
C LEU A 383 -4.07 0.14 21.09
N TYR A 384 -3.11 -0.58 21.68
CA TYR A 384 -2.47 -1.72 21.01
C TYR A 384 -3.47 -2.85 20.70
N ARG A 385 -4.35 -3.19 21.65
CA ARG A 385 -5.40 -4.20 21.44
C ARG A 385 -6.39 -3.79 20.35
N ASP A 386 -6.74 -2.49 20.29
CA ASP A 386 -7.77 -1.99 19.39
C ASP A 386 -7.30 -1.95 17.93
N ILE A 387 -5.99 -1.92 17.67
CA ILE A 387 -5.40 -1.96 16.31
C ILE A 387 -4.85 -3.35 15.91
N ASN A 388 -4.85 -4.33 16.85
CA ASN A 388 -4.44 -5.71 16.59
C ASN A 388 -5.58 -6.67 16.98
N ARG A 389 -6.70 -6.58 16.25
CA ARG A 389 -7.91 -7.33 16.61
C ARG A 389 -7.95 -8.70 15.95
N PRO A 390 -8.47 -9.73 16.62
CA PRO A 390 -8.63 -11.06 16.02
C PRO A 390 -9.42 -11.06 14.71
N GLN A 391 -10.40 -10.18 14.57
CA GLN A 391 -11.20 -10.05 13.33
C GLN A 391 -10.35 -9.54 12.17
N THR A 392 -9.42 -8.61 12.43
CA THR A 392 -8.47 -8.09 11.45
C THR A 392 -7.45 -9.16 11.06
N GLU A 393 -6.95 -9.95 12.02
CA GLU A 393 -6.08 -11.11 11.76
C GLU A 393 -6.79 -12.17 10.91
N ALA A 394 -8.05 -12.49 11.24
CA ALA A 394 -8.86 -13.43 10.46
C ALA A 394 -9.10 -12.94 9.01
N LEU A 395 -9.35 -11.65 8.81
CA LEU A 395 -9.44 -11.05 7.48
C LEU A 395 -8.12 -11.14 6.74
N ASN A 396 -7.01 -10.84 7.42
CA ASN A 396 -5.67 -10.90 6.85
C ASN A 396 -5.35 -12.32 6.33
N GLN A 397 -5.67 -13.37 7.12
CA GLN A 397 -5.54 -14.74 6.66
C GLN A 397 -6.46 -15.07 5.48
N ARG A 398 -7.70 -14.56 5.46
CA ARG A 398 -8.62 -14.77 4.31
C ARG A 398 -8.10 -14.12 3.03
N LEU A 399 -7.45 -12.96 3.12
CA LEU A 399 -6.80 -12.31 1.98
C LEU A 399 -5.64 -13.16 1.44
N ALA A 400 -4.79 -13.69 2.33
CA ALA A 400 -3.72 -14.60 1.95
C ALA A 400 -4.29 -15.88 1.30
N ASP A 401 -5.28 -16.51 1.90
CA ASP A 401 -5.94 -17.70 1.37
C ASP A 401 -6.50 -17.49 -0.05
N ALA A 402 -7.13 -16.32 -0.28
CA ALA A 402 -7.74 -15.97 -1.56
C ALA A 402 -6.72 -15.59 -2.66
N SER A 403 -5.49 -15.22 -2.27
CA SER A 403 -4.45 -14.82 -3.22
C SER A 403 -3.66 -16.00 -3.77
N VAL A 404 -3.54 -17.12 -3.05
CA VAL A 404 -2.72 -18.27 -3.50
C VAL A 404 -3.14 -18.71 -4.89
N THR A 405 -2.16 -18.74 -5.80
CA THR A 405 -2.36 -19.06 -7.21
C THR A 405 -1.72 -20.40 -7.55
N LEU A 406 -2.52 -21.31 -8.08
CA LEU A 406 -2.03 -22.60 -8.56
C LEU A 406 -1.74 -22.53 -10.06
N LEU A 407 -0.48 -22.61 -10.42
CA LEU A 407 -0.03 -22.73 -11.80
C LEU A 407 0.07 -24.21 -12.20
N LYS A 408 -0.25 -24.49 -13.46
CA LYS A 408 -0.23 -25.83 -14.06
C LYS A 408 -1.28 -26.78 -13.46
N SER A 409 -0.88 -27.90 -12.84
CA SER A 409 -1.78 -28.96 -12.39
C SER A 409 -1.81 -29.11 -10.87
N ASP A 410 -2.95 -29.49 -10.32
CA ASP A 410 -3.13 -29.90 -8.92
C ASP A 410 -2.95 -31.42 -8.71
N SER A 411 -2.60 -32.16 -9.76
CA SER A 411 -2.53 -33.61 -9.73
C SER A 411 -1.61 -34.15 -8.64
N LEU A 412 -0.43 -33.53 -8.44
CA LEU A 412 0.51 -33.95 -7.40
C LEU A 412 -0.04 -33.65 -6.00
N ILE A 413 -0.72 -32.49 -5.80
CA ILE A 413 -1.35 -32.16 -4.50
C ILE A 413 -2.46 -33.18 -4.19
N LYS A 414 -3.29 -33.52 -5.17
CA LYS A 414 -4.35 -34.52 -5.00
C LYS A 414 -3.81 -35.91 -4.69
N ALA A 415 -2.65 -36.27 -5.26
CA ALA A 415 -1.97 -37.54 -5.07
C ALA A 415 -1.19 -37.65 -3.74
N LEU A 416 -0.98 -36.55 -3.02
CA LEU A 416 -0.26 -36.58 -1.73
C LEU A 416 -0.96 -37.53 -0.75
N ASP A 417 -0.15 -38.41 -0.17
CA ASP A 417 -0.54 -39.38 0.86
C ASP A 417 0.24 -39.04 2.16
N TYR A 418 -0.47 -38.67 3.21
CA TYR A 418 0.11 -38.19 4.44
C TYR A 418 0.85 -39.27 5.25
N THR A 419 0.65 -40.55 4.93
CA THR A 419 1.33 -41.70 5.57
C THR A 419 2.69 -42.01 4.92
N LYS A 420 2.95 -41.51 3.72
CA LYS A 420 4.18 -41.79 2.98
C LYS A 420 5.33 -40.90 3.41
N ARG A 421 6.57 -41.43 3.26
CA ARG A 421 7.79 -40.66 3.48
C ARG A 421 7.82 -39.43 2.58
N THR A 422 7.85 -38.24 3.20
CA THR A 422 7.78 -36.96 2.51
C THR A 422 8.97 -36.09 2.89
N ALA A 423 9.73 -35.63 1.90
CA ALA A 423 10.73 -34.57 2.10
C ALA A 423 10.06 -33.21 1.91
N VAL A 424 10.26 -32.29 2.87
CA VAL A 424 9.83 -30.90 2.78
C VAL A 424 11.07 -30.01 2.82
N ILE A 425 11.45 -29.47 1.66
CA ILE A 425 12.69 -28.73 1.44
C ILE A 425 12.37 -27.25 1.38
N CYS A 426 12.80 -26.46 2.36
CA CYS A 426 12.76 -25.00 2.33
C CYS A 426 14.10 -24.45 1.86
N ILE A 427 14.09 -23.69 0.78
CA ILE A 427 15.26 -23.04 0.19
C ILE A 427 15.13 -21.53 0.35
N GLY A 428 16.17 -20.88 0.84
CA GLY A 428 16.18 -19.43 1.08
C GLY A 428 16.05 -19.02 2.54
N LEU A 429 16.01 -19.98 3.45
CA LEU A 429 15.92 -19.79 4.91
C LEU A 429 17.14 -20.41 5.63
N THR A 430 17.26 -20.12 6.91
CA THR A 430 18.28 -20.69 7.81
C THR A 430 17.68 -21.44 9.01
N GLN A 431 16.34 -21.48 9.08
CA GLN A 431 15.58 -22.14 10.16
C GLN A 431 14.28 -22.73 9.60
N ILE A 432 13.67 -23.62 10.36
CA ILE A 432 12.37 -24.24 10.02
C ILE A 432 11.31 -23.14 9.92
N SER A 433 10.51 -23.24 8.88
CA SER A 433 9.45 -22.29 8.51
C SER A 433 8.10 -22.64 9.14
N GLU A 434 7.19 -21.66 9.21
CA GLU A 434 5.78 -21.89 9.58
C GLU A 434 5.11 -22.88 8.63
N PHE A 435 5.47 -22.87 7.35
CA PHE A 435 4.99 -23.84 6.36
C PHE A 435 5.36 -25.27 6.75
N GLN A 436 6.63 -25.53 7.12
CA GLN A 436 7.09 -26.84 7.56
C GLN A 436 6.39 -27.26 8.86
N ASN A 437 6.28 -26.35 9.83
CA ASN A 437 5.59 -26.62 11.09
C ASN A 437 4.16 -27.08 10.85
N MET A 438 3.39 -26.40 10.01
CA MET A 438 2.02 -26.79 9.70
C MET A 438 1.91 -28.15 9.00
N LEU A 439 2.84 -28.48 8.11
CA LEU A 439 2.86 -29.77 7.43
C LEU A 439 3.23 -30.90 8.41
N GLY A 440 4.15 -30.64 9.34
CA GLY A 440 4.58 -31.62 10.34
C GLY A 440 3.46 -32.16 11.24
N TRP A 441 2.38 -31.41 11.40
CA TRP A 441 1.21 -31.86 12.17
C TRP A 441 0.37 -32.93 11.46
N ARG A 442 0.59 -33.16 10.18
CA ARG A 442 -0.27 -34.04 9.36
C ARG A 442 0.47 -35.15 8.63
N PHE A 443 1.72 -34.91 8.25
CA PHE A 443 2.53 -35.94 7.59
C PHE A 443 3.22 -36.78 8.64
N ASP A 444 2.87 -38.06 8.74
CA ASP A 444 3.34 -38.98 9.78
C ASP A 444 4.84 -39.31 9.63
N ASN A 445 5.33 -39.34 8.38
CA ASN A 445 6.71 -39.65 8.03
C ASN A 445 7.33 -38.51 7.20
N ASN A 446 7.61 -37.37 7.85
CA ASN A 446 8.25 -36.24 7.17
C ASN A 446 9.68 -36.03 7.62
N MET A 447 10.48 -35.44 6.73
CA MET A 447 11.80 -34.88 7.02
C MET A 447 11.85 -33.45 6.51
N PHE A 448 12.35 -32.55 7.34
CA PHE A 448 12.51 -31.15 7.02
C PHE A 448 13.95 -30.83 6.70
N TYR A 449 14.16 -30.28 5.50
CA TYR A 449 15.43 -29.74 5.07
C TYR A 449 15.33 -28.22 4.94
N VAL A 450 16.41 -27.53 5.35
CA VAL A 450 16.52 -26.08 5.21
C VAL A 450 17.84 -25.76 4.55
N LEU A 451 17.78 -25.10 3.39
CA LEU A 451 18.95 -24.67 2.64
C LEU A 451 19.00 -23.14 2.58
N SER A 452 20.15 -22.58 2.96
CA SER A 452 20.36 -21.14 2.83
C SER A 452 20.37 -20.70 1.36
N PRO A 453 20.17 -19.41 1.06
CA PRO A 453 20.28 -18.89 -0.32
C PRO A 453 21.67 -19.11 -0.93
N GLN A 454 22.68 -19.31 -0.08
CA GLN A 454 24.10 -19.49 -0.43
C GLN A 454 24.63 -20.87 -0.02
N ALA A 455 23.75 -21.91 0.04
CA ALA A 455 24.16 -23.27 0.38
C ALA A 455 25.30 -23.77 -0.53
N THR A 456 26.23 -24.47 0.09
CA THR A 456 27.40 -25.04 -0.61
C THR A 456 27.01 -26.26 -1.43
N ALA A 457 27.94 -26.78 -2.26
CA ALA A 457 27.74 -28.02 -2.99
C ALA A 457 27.53 -29.21 -2.04
N ASP A 458 28.26 -29.24 -0.91
CA ASP A 458 28.16 -30.29 0.09
C ASP A 458 26.80 -30.25 0.81
N ASP A 459 26.30 -29.05 1.16
CA ASP A 459 24.98 -28.89 1.76
C ASP A 459 23.86 -29.42 0.83
N VAL A 460 23.96 -29.09 -0.45
CA VAL A 460 23.01 -29.57 -1.47
C VAL A 460 23.13 -31.07 -1.69
N ALA A 461 24.34 -31.60 -1.80
CA ALA A 461 24.60 -33.02 -2.01
C ALA A 461 24.08 -33.87 -0.83
N ALA A 462 24.20 -33.37 0.42
CA ALA A 462 23.68 -34.06 1.59
C ALA A 462 22.15 -34.25 1.50
N VAL A 463 21.41 -33.24 1.03
CA VAL A 463 19.95 -33.36 0.81
C VAL A 463 19.65 -34.23 -0.39
N ALA A 464 20.30 -34.01 -1.52
CA ALA A 464 20.05 -34.71 -2.80
C ALA A 464 20.22 -36.24 -2.68
N ASN A 465 21.28 -36.69 -1.97
CA ASN A 465 21.55 -38.11 -1.77
C ASN A 465 20.44 -38.85 -1.00
N GLU A 466 19.73 -38.17 -0.15
CA GLU A 466 18.63 -38.77 0.63
C GLU A 466 17.31 -38.81 -0.14
N LEU A 467 17.13 -37.99 -1.19
CA LEU A 467 15.84 -37.82 -1.87
C LEU A 467 15.29 -39.10 -2.49
N SER A 468 16.17 -40.01 -2.94
CA SER A 468 15.75 -41.32 -3.47
C SER A 468 14.98 -42.18 -2.47
N SER A 469 15.12 -41.91 -1.17
CA SER A 469 14.42 -42.61 -0.09
C SER A 469 13.02 -42.07 0.20
N TYR A 470 12.61 -40.96 -0.44
CA TYR A 470 11.30 -40.33 -0.23
C TYR A 470 10.36 -40.62 -1.40
N SER A 471 9.09 -40.88 -1.06
CA SER A 471 8.02 -41.10 -2.05
C SER A 471 7.44 -39.80 -2.59
N GLN A 472 7.58 -38.72 -1.84
CA GLN A 472 7.00 -37.42 -2.12
C GLN A 472 7.98 -36.30 -1.74
N VAL A 473 8.04 -35.26 -2.58
CA VAL A 473 8.89 -34.10 -2.38
C VAL A 473 8.06 -32.81 -2.49
N ILE A 474 8.15 -31.96 -1.47
CA ILE A 474 7.54 -30.64 -1.44
C ILE A 474 8.68 -29.63 -1.30
N VAL A 475 8.73 -28.64 -2.20
CA VAL A 475 9.80 -27.64 -2.26
C VAL A 475 9.20 -26.26 -2.02
N ALA A 476 9.70 -25.55 -1.03
CA ALA A 476 9.32 -24.18 -0.71
C ALA A 476 10.49 -23.23 -1.00
N LEU A 477 10.27 -22.28 -1.88
CA LEU A 477 11.23 -21.27 -2.29
C LEU A 477 10.92 -19.94 -1.60
N HIS A 478 11.84 -19.43 -0.78
CA HIS A 478 11.63 -18.25 0.06
C HIS A 478 12.51 -17.07 -0.34
N ASP A 479 11.93 -15.89 -0.45
CA ASP A 479 12.69 -14.63 -0.45
C ASP A 479 12.73 -14.08 0.98
N ASN A 480 13.89 -14.09 1.62
CA ASN A 480 14.07 -13.62 2.99
C ASN A 480 14.21 -12.09 3.12
N ARG A 481 14.14 -11.36 2.02
CA ARG A 481 14.23 -9.90 2.03
C ARG A 481 12.89 -9.27 2.40
N ILE A 482 12.92 -8.25 3.26
CA ILE A 482 11.72 -7.50 3.70
C ILE A 482 10.92 -6.96 2.50
N ARG A 483 11.64 -6.49 1.45
CA ARG A 483 11.03 -6.04 0.20
C ARG A 483 11.36 -7.06 -0.91
N PRO A 484 10.37 -7.86 -1.35
CA PRO A 484 10.59 -8.87 -2.37
C PRO A 484 11.01 -8.21 -3.69
N ARG A 485 11.99 -8.82 -4.37
CA ARG A 485 12.48 -8.37 -5.68
C ARG A 485 12.08 -9.34 -6.77
N SER A 486 12.20 -8.91 -8.02
CA SER A 486 11.89 -9.74 -9.20
C SER A 486 12.85 -10.91 -9.40
N THR A 487 13.90 -11.04 -8.59
CA THR A 487 14.89 -12.14 -8.66
C THR A 487 15.22 -12.62 -7.26
N LEU A 488 15.39 -13.92 -7.08
CA LEU A 488 15.94 -14.50 -5.83
C LEU A 488 17.46 -14.37 -5.79
N ASN A 489 18.01 -14.19 -4.58
CA ASN A 489 19.45 -14.06 -4.34
C ASN A 489 20.14 -15.41 -4.15
N TYR A 490 19.67 -16.46 -4.82
CA TYR A 490 20.24 -17.80 -4.78
C TYR A 490 21.52 -17.90 -5.60
N ASN A 491 22.53 -18.62 -5.08
CA ASN A 491 23.76 -18.91 -5.81
C ASN A 491 23.55 -19.95 -6.94
N GLY A 492 24.57 -20.20 -7.74
CA GLY A 492 24.50 -21.12 -8.87
C GLY A 492 24.17 -22.56 -8.48
N THR A 493 24.77 -23.05 -7.38
CA THR A 493 24.55 -24.40 -6.84
C THR A 493 23.09 -24.63 -6.47
N VAL A 494 22.50 -23.68 -5.72
CA VAL A 494 21.08 -23.74 -5.33
C VAL A 494 20.16 -23.69 -6.55
N ARG A 495 20.48 -22.89 -7.56
CA ARG A 495 19.69 -22.81 -8.81
C ARG A 495 19.72 -24.10 -9.61
N LEU A 496 20.87 -24.75 -9.69
CA LEU A 496 21.00 -26.05 -10.33
C LEU A 496 20.18 -27.12 -9.61
N PHE A 497 20.24 -27.14 -8.29
CA PHE A 497 19.44 -28.08 -7.49
C PHE A 497 17.92 -27.85 -7.65
N ILE A 498 17.48 -26.61 -7.73
CA ILE A 498 16.05 -26.30 -8.01
C ILE A 498 15.65 -26.84 -9.38
N ASN A 499 16.53 -26.73 -10.39
CA ASN A 499 16.27 -27.31 -11.72
C ASN A 499 16.16 -28.85 -11.67
N GLU A 500 16.99 -29.52 -10.90
CA GLU A 500 16.91 -30.98 -10.69
C GLU A 500 15.56 -31.33 -10.02
N LEU A 501 15.20 -30.64 -8.95
CA LEU A 501 13.92 -30.82 -8.25
C LEU A 501 12.71 -30.56 -9.16
N ALA A 502 12.79 -29.61 -10.10
CA ALA A 502 11.72 -29.28 -11.03
C ALA A 502 11.46 -30.40 -12.06
N ASN A 503 12.49 -31.20 -12.38
CA ASN A 503 12.39 -32.38 -13.24
C ASN A 503 11.87 -33.64 -12.49
N MET A 504 11.75 -33.57 -11.17
CA MET A 504 11.16 -34.63 -10.35
C MET A 504 9.64 -34.44 -10.21
N ASN A 505 8.94 -35.44 -9.62
CA ASN A 505 7.55 -35.31 -9.22
C ASN A 505 7.42 -34.54 -7.90
N SER A 506 7.79 -33.26 -7.90
CA SER A 506 7.76 -32.38 -6.73
C SER A 506 6.70 -31.29 -6.84
N VAL A 507 6.16 -30.87 -5.67
CA VAL A 507 5.24 -29.74 -5.55
C VAL A 507 6.04 -28.52 -5.11
N PHE A 508 5.98 -27.45 -5.89
CA PHE A 508 6.64 -26.19 -5.56
C PHE A 508 5.68 -25.19 -4.91
N CYS A 509 6.17 -24.48 -3.88
CA CYS A 509 5.53 -23.32 -3.26
C CYS A 509 6.50 -22.14 -3.33
N LEU A 510 6.10 -21.04 -3.96
CA LEU A 510 6.93 -19.84 -4.12
C LEU A 510 6.48 -18.74 -3.15
N PHE A 511 7.23 -18.50 -2.09
CA PHE A 511 7.06 -17.41 -1.13
C PHE A 511 7.94 -16.22 -1.52
N ALA A 512 7.70 -15.69 -2.70
CA ALA A 512 8.47 -14.60 -3.30
C ALA A 512 7.64 -13.87 -4.37
N ASN A 513 8.18 -12.77 -4.86
CA ASN A 513 7.63 -12.07 -6.02
C ASN A 513 7.50 -13.02 -7.23
N PRO A 514 6.35 -13.08 -7.92
CA PRO A 514 6.12 -14.02 -9.03
C PRO A 514 7.13 -13.85 -10.18
N TYR A 515 7.66 -12.65 -10.42
CA TYR A 515 8.70 -12.42 -11.42
C TYR A 515 9.97 -13.24 -11.18
N SER A 516 10.22 -13.68 -9.95
CA SER A 516 11.39 -14.49 -9.62
C SER A 516 11.42 -15.86 -10.33
N LEU A 517 10.27 -16.36 -10.79
CA LEU A 517 10.17 -17.57 -11.61
C LEU A 517 11.00 -17.45 -12.91
N ALA A 518 11.07 -16.26 -13.50
CA ALA A 518 11.87 -16.04 -14.71
C ALA A 518 13.38 -16.25 -14.49
N GLY A 519 13.84 -16.11 -13.24
CA GLY A 519 15.23 -16.31 -12.86
C GLY A 519 15.57 -17.72 -12.36
N LEU A 520 14.66 -18.68 -12.48
CA LEU A 520 14.81 -20.08 -12.09
C LEU A 520 14.71 -20.99 -13.32
N PRO A 521 15.82 -21.20 -14.05
CA PRO A 521 15.82 -22.05 -15.24
C PRO A 521 15.30 -23.46 -14.95
N GLY A 522 14.43 -23.97 -15.81
CA GLY A 522 13.84 -25.30 -15.65
C GLY A 522 12.60 -25.37 -14.76
N ILE A 523 12.26 -24.31 -14.02
CA ILE A 523 11.05 -24.29 -13.16
C ILE A 523 9.76 -24.51 -13.97
N GLU A 524 9.76 -24.18 -15.26
CA GLU A 524 8.68 -24.45 -16.19
C GLU A 524 8.42 -25.93 -16.43
N GLN A 525 9.34 -26.83 -16.05
CA GLN A 525 9.16 -28.28 -16.09
C GLN A 525 8.35 -28.81 -14.88
N ALA A 526 8.35 -28.06 -13.78
CA ALA A 526 7.60 -28.45 -12.58
C ALA A 526 6.10 -28.64 -12.91
N LYS A 527 5.52 -29.75 -12.43
CA LYS A 527 4.11 -30.11 -12.71
C LYS A 527 3.12 -29.30 -11.88
N THR A 528 3.53 -28.83 -10.71
CA THR A 528 2.68 -28.12 -9.75
C THR A 528 3.47 -27.01 -9.10
N ILE A 529 2.97 -25.77 -9.22
CA ILE A 529 3.57 -24.59 -8.60
C ILE A 529 2.48 -23.79 -7.92
N LEU A 530 2.61 -23.53 -6.62
CA LEU A 530 1.81 -22.56 -5.87
C LEU A 530 2.59 -21.25 -5.76
N VAL A 531 2.00 -20.16 -6.21
CA VAL A 531 2.56 -18.80 -6.03
C VAL A 531 1.88 -18.14 -4.83
N CYS A 532 2.69 -17.74 -3.85
CA CYS A 532 2.25 -17.17 -2.57
C CYS A 532 2.75 -15.72 -2.38
N TYR A 533 3.35 -15.11 -3.38
CA TYR A 533 3.70 -13.70 -3.56
C TYR A 533 4.70 -13.09 -2.57
N GLN A 534 4.69 -13.47 -1.30
CA GLN A 534 5.55 -12.92 -0.24
C GLN A 534 5.85 -13.97 0.83
N ASN A 535 6.92 -13.73 1.58
CA ASN A 535 7.40 -14.66 2.60
C ASN A 535 7.00 -14.15 4.00
N ASP A 536 5.80 -14.51 4.42
CA ASP A 536 5.30 -14.27 5.77
C ASP A 536 4.41 -15.45 6.24
N ASP A 537 4.11 -15.50 7.52
CA ASP A 537 3.40 -16.61 8.14
C ASP A 537 2.00 -16.83 7.55
N ILE A 538 1.28 -15.76 7.19
CA ILE A 538 -0.08 -15.90 6.65
C ILE A 538 -0.07 -16.56 5.28
N MET A 539 0.90 -16.25 4.43
CA MET A 539 1.07 -16.88 3.11
C MET A 539 1.57 -18.32 3.25
N GLN A 540 2.48 -18.57 4.19
CA GLN A 540 2.96 -19.91 4.50
C GLN A 540 1.82 -20.81 5.01
N ARG A 541 0.96 -20.29 5.90
CA ARG A 541 -0.26 -20.98 6.34
C ARG A 541 -1.25 -21.22 5.19
N ALA A 542 -1.43 -20.25 4.30
CA ALA A 542 -2.32 -20.40 3.14
C ALA A 542 -1.83 -21.52 2.21
N ALA A 543 -0.53 -21.55 1.87
CA ALA A 543 0.07 -22.61 1.08
C ALA A 543 -0.07 -24.00 1.76
N ALA A 544 0.22 -24.07 3.06
CA ALA A 544 0.08 -25.32 3.82
C ALA A 544 -1.37 -25.84 3.78
N LYS A 545 -2.39 -24.95 3.89
CA LYS A 545 -3.80 -25.34 3.73
C LYS A 545 -4.10 -25.97 2.37
N VAL A 546 -3.48 -25.45 1.29
CA VAL A 546 -3.63 -26.03 -0.06
C VAL A 546 -2.99 -27.42 -0.12
N ILE A 547 -1.76 -27.59 0.36
CA ILE A 547 -1.07 -28.88 0.44
C ILE A 547 -1.86 -29.90 1.28
N LEU A 548 -2.45 -29.44 2.36
CA LEU A 548 -3.29 -30.25 3.26
C LEU A 548 -4.73 -30.45 2.73
N LYS A 549 -5.02 -30.03 1.49
CA LYS A 549 -6.35 -30.16 0.85
C LYS A 549 -7.49 -29.50 1.64
N ARG A 550 -7.18 -28.45 2.42
CA ARG A 550 -8.12 -27.66 3.23
C ARG A 550 -8.51 -26.34 2.57
N LEU A 551 -7.83 -25.98 1.49
CA LEU A 551 -8.07 -24.77 0.71
C LEU A 551 -7.95 -25.08 -0.79
N ASN A 552 -8.94 -24.65 -1.57
CA ASN A 552 -8.84 -24.62 -3.02
C ASN A 552 -8.27 -23.27 -3.45
N PRO A 553 -7.11 -23.20 -4.12
CA PRO A 553 -6.54 -21.95 -4.59
C PRO A 553 -7.42 -21.33 -5.66
N THR A 554 -7.71 -20.04 -5.53
CA THR A 554 -8.58 -19.28 -6.45
C THR A 554 -7.88 -18.06 -7.06
N GLY A 555 -6.66 -17.79 -6.63
CA GLY A 555 -5.87 -16.67 -7.15
C GLY A 555 -5.57 -16.81 -8.64
N ARG A 556 -5.43 -15.66 -9.32
CA ARG A 556 -4.97 -15.57 -10.71
C ARG A 556 -3.71 -14.72 -10.76
N LEU A 557 -2.74 -15.16 -11.56
CA LEU A 557 -1.46 -14.45 -11.68
C LEU A 557 -1.71 -13.00 -12.16
N PRO A 558 -1.32 -11.97 -11.39
CA PRO A 558 -1.65 -10.59 -11.72
C PRO A 558 -0.69 -9.96 -12.74
N VAL A 559 0.37 -10.68 -13.12
CA VAL A 559 1.41 -10.23 -14.05
C VAL A 559 1.88 -11.36 -14.95
N THR A 560 2.36 -11.02 -16.14
CA THR A 560 3.08 -11.91 -17.03
C THR A 560 4.54 -11.98 -16.59
N VAL A 561 5.02 -13.16 -16.26
CA VAL A 561 6.41 -13.44 -15.89
C VAL A 561 7.26 -13.74 -17.13
N ASN A 562 6.77 -14.64 -17.98
CA ASN A 562 7.40 -15.07 -19.24
C ASN A 562 6.37 -15.76 -20.15
N SER A 563 6.83 -16.46 -21.18
CA SER A 563 5.94 -17.20 -22.10
C SER A 563 5.19 -18.37 -21.47
N PHE A 564 5.65 -18.91 -20.35
CA PHE A 564 5.06 -20.05 -19.64
C PHE A 564 4.07 -19.64 -18.54
N PHE A 565 4.26 -18.47 -17.95
CA PHE A 565 3.47 -17.95 -16.84
C PHE A 565 2.97 -16.55 -17.16
N ARG A 566 1.68 -16.43 -17.49
CA ARG A 566 1.07 -15.22 -18.03
C ARG A 566 0.04 -14.64 -17.07
N TYR A 567 -0.25 -13.37 -17.25
CA TYR A 567 -1.39 -12.73 -16.60
C TYR A 567 -2.66 -13.58 -16.75
N GLY A 568 -3.37 -13.77 -15.64
CA GLY A 568 -4.60 -14.53 -15.58
C GLY A 568 -4.43 -16.04 -15.39
N ASP A 569 -3.20 -16.57 -15.49
CA ASP A 569 -2.95 -17.99 -15.19
C ASP A 569 -3.32 -18.31 -13.74
N GLY A 570 -3.83 -19.54 -13.55
CA GLY A 570 -4.30 -20.09 -12.28
C GLY A 570 -5.50 -20.99 -12.51
N LYS A 571 -5.88 -21.77 -11.53
CA LYS A 571 -7.09 -22.63 -11.58
C LYS A 571 -8.28 -21.95 -10.93
#